data_5e92eef6a07610143118b28525cb41bd
#
_entry.id   5e92eef6a07610143118b28525cb41bd
#
_cell.length_a   1.000
_cell.length_b   1.000
_cell.length_c   1.000
_cell.angle_alpha   90.00
_cell.angle_beta   90.00
_cell.angle_gamma   90.00
#
_symmetry.space_group_name_H-M   'P 1'
#
loop_
_entity.id
_entity.type
_entity.pdbx_description
1 polymer ?
#
loop_
_entity_poly.entity_id
_entity_poly.type
_entity_poly.pdbx_seq_one_letter_code
_entity_poly.pdbx_strand_id
1 'polypeptide(L)'
;NPGLLRSDTMLKAIGKSINIRVSSFAASKIPIIILGNTPVTKSYYEKVDHLKRNGIIQGFWSINPKPLDDNGENIKSTPFIGFYRFDTYEELRKNAINLLKEEREFFSSMQTRKRLGEIIEIANKEPTYEAKAHKFLELLRQTKE
;
A
#
# COMPACT_ATOMS: atom_id res chain seq x y z
N ASN A 1 -18.38 -7.75 -0.48
CA ASN A 1 -17.17 -7.79 0.33
C ASN A 1 -16.77 -6.39 0.75
N PRO A 2 -16.66 -6.15 2.04
CA PRO A 2 -16.28 -4.83 2.53
C PRO A 2 -14.77 -4.60 2.55
N GLY A 3 -14.39 -3.34 2.53
CA GLY A 3 -13.04 -2.91 2.83
C GLY A 3 -11.96 -3.47 1.92
N LEU A 4 -10.89 -3.92 2.53
CA LEU A 4 -9.69 -4.38 1.82
C LEU A 4 -9.86 -5.75 1.14
N LEU A 5 -10.99 -6.42 1.34
CA LEU A 5 -11.30 -7.67 0.64
C LEU A 5 -11.78 -7.44 -0.80
N ARG A 6 -12.15 -6.22 -1.15
CA ARG A 6 -12.60 -5.90 -2.50
C ARG A 6 -11.44 -5.45 -3.36
N SER A 7 -11.27 -6.10 -4.50
CA SER A 7 -10.21 -5.75 -5.45
C SER A 7 -10.35 -4.32 -5.99
N ASP A 8 -11.56 -3.90 -6.28
CA ASP A 8 -11.79 -2.55 -6.79
C ASP A 8 -11.46 -1.48 -5.72
N THR A 9 -11.79 -1.74 -4.46
CA THR A 9 -11.46 -0.86 -3.35
C THR A 9 -9.94 -0.77 -3.16
N MET A 10 -9.25 -1.91 -3.21
CA MET A 10 -7.81 -1.98 -3.12
C MET A 10 -7.14 -1.19 -4.24
N LEU A 11 -7.58 -1.41 -5.46
CA LEU A 11 -7.01 -0.75 -6.63
C LEU A 11 -7.25 0.76 -6.61
N LYS A 12 -8.43 1.19 -6.17
CA LYS A 12 -8.72 2.62 -6.00
C LYS A 12 -7.81 3.25 -4.96
N ALA A 13 -7.62 2.58 -3.83
CA ALA A 13 -6.75 3.07 -2.75
C ALA A 13 -5.30 3.19 -3.24
N ILE A 14 -4.81 2.20 -3.96
CA ILE A 14 -3.47 2.23 -4.52
C ILE A 14 -3.33 3.35 -5.54
N GLY A 15 -4.30 3.48 -6.45
CA GLY A 15 -4.28 4.54 -7.46
C GLY A 15 -4.31 5.94 -6.88
N LYS A 16 -5.12 6.15 -5.84
CA LYS A 16 -5.17 7.43 -5.12
C LYS A 16 -3.84 7.73 -4.42
N SER A 17 -3.24 6.70 -3.82
CA SER A 17 -1.94 6.84 -3.14
C SER A 17 -0.84 7.24 -4.11
N ILE A 18 -0.81 6.64 -5.28
CA ILE A 18 0.15 6.99 -6.33
C ILE A 18 -0.06 8.44 -6.75
N ASN A 19 -1.31 8.85 -6.97
CA ASN A 19 -1.63 10.21 -7.36
C ASN A 19 -1.17 11.24 -6.31
N ILE A 20 -1.40 10.93 -5.02
CA ILE A 20 -0.93 11.79 -3.93
C ILE A 20 0.60 11.85 -3.93
N ARG A 21 1.25 10.70 -4.05
CA ARG A 21 2.70 10.58 -3.96
C ARG A 21 3.43 11.45 -4.99
N VAL A 22 2.84 11.61 -6.15
CA VAL A 22 3.45 12.38 -7.24
C VAL A 22 2.95 13.81 -7.35
N SER A 23 2.04 14.22 -6.48
CA SER A 23 1.41 15.55 -6.57
C SER A 23 2.37 16.68 -6.26
N SER A 24 3.41 16.45 -5.45
CA SER A 24 4.42 17.45 -5.13
C SER A 24 5.66 16.77 -4.53
N PHE A 25 6.75 17.51 -4.49
CA PHE A 25 7.98 17.02 -3.85
C PHE A 25 7.74 16.72 -2.36
N ALA A 26 7.00 17.57 -1.68
CA ALA A 26 6.68 17.37 -0.26
C ALA A 26 5.88 16.09 -0.04
N ALA A 27 5.00 15.75 -0.96
CA ALA A 27 4.16 14.54 -0.86
C ALA A 27 4.98 13.25 -0.93
N SER A 28 6.19 13.29 -1.49
CA SER A 28 7.07 12.12 -1.52
C SER A 28 7.59 11.73 -0.13
N LYS A 29 7.45 12.62 0.85
CA LYS A 29 7.92 12.41 2.23
C LYS A 29 6.80 12.12 3.22
N ILE A 30 5.56 12.13 2.79
CA ILE A 30 4.40 11.89 3.65
C ILE A 30 4.14 10.40 3.76
N PRO A 31 4.02 9.84 4.97
CA PRO A 31 3.61 8.44 5.10
C PRO A 31 2.15 8.27 4.66
N ILE A 32 1.89 7.23 3.91
CA ILE A 32 0.54 6.88 3.44
C ILE A 32 0.16 5.53 4.03
N ILE A 33 -0.96 5.50 4.73
CA ILE A 33 -1.55 4.28 5.29
C ILE A 33 -2.93 4.08 4.70
N ILE A 34 -3.20 2.88 4.26
CA ILE A 34 -4.55 2.47 3.86
C ILE A 34 -5.18 1.80 5.07
N LEU A 35 -6.22 2.39 5.60
CA LEU A 35 -6.87 1.90 6.81
C LEU A 35 -8.19 1.22 6.46
N GLY A 36 -8.40 0.03 7.00
CA GLY A 36 -9.63 -0.72 6.81
C GLY A 36 -10.00 -1.52 8.05
N ASN A 37 -11.06 -2.30 7.93
CA ASN A 37 -11.55 -3.14 9.03
C ASN A 37 -11.63 -4.61 8.62
N THR A 38 -10.97 -4.98 7.54
CA THR A 38 -10.92 -6.36 7.05
C THR A 38 -9.49 -6.74 6.72
N PRO A 39 -9.17 -8.05 6.66
CA PRO A 39 -7.89 -8.46 6.08
C PRO A 39 -7.86 -8.20 4.57
N VAL A 40 -6.70 -8.29 3.98
CA VAL A 40 -6.55 -8.27 2.52
C VAL A 40 -6.73 -9.68 1.99
N THR A 41 -7.11 -9.82 0.73
CA THR A 41 -7.20 -11.15 0.11
C THR A 41 -5.81 -11.68 -0.17
N LYS A 42 -5.71 -13.01 -0.24
CA LYS A 42 -4.45 -13.71 -0.45
C LYS A 42 -3.72 -13.24 -1.73
N SER A 43 -4.46 -12.92 -2.77
CA SER A 43 -3.87 -12.44 -4.03
C SER A 43 -3.14 -11.11 -3.89
N TYR A 44 -3.37 -10.36 -2.82
CA TYR A 44 -2.73 -9.06 -2.57
C TYR A 44 -1.58 -9.13 -1.57
N TYR A 45 -1.31 -10.28 -0.95
CA TYR A 45 -0.24 -10.39 0.07
C TYR A 45 1.11 -9.91 -0.46
N GLU A 46 1.49 -10.39 -1.61
CA GLU A 46 2.75 -10.03 -2.23
C GLU A 46 2.76 -8.56 -2.68
N LYS A 47 1.65 -8.09 -3.20
CA LYS A 47 1.51 -6.72 -3.69
C LYS A 47 1.63 -5.69 -2.57
N VAL A 48 0.98 -5.92 -1.42
CA VAL A 48 1.06 -4.98 -0.30
C VAL A 48 2.47 -4.94 0.29
N ASP A 49 3.13 -6.08 0.36
CA ASP A 49 4.52 -6.15 0.84
C ASP A 49 5.46 -5.42 -0.12
N HIS A 50 5.25 -5.60 -1.40
CA HIS A 50 6.06 -4.93 -2.42
C HIS A 50 5.88 -3.41 -2.37
N LEU A 51 4.65 -2.94 -2.22
CA LEU A 51 4.36 -1.50 -2.11
C LEU A 51 5.01 -0.90 -0.87
N LYS A 52 5.01 -1.62 0.24
CA LYS A 52 5.67 -1.15 1.46
C LYS A 52 7.19 -1.12 1.31
N ARG A 53 7.77 -2.18 0.79
CA ARG A 53 9.24 -2.28 0.64
C ARG A 53 9.79 -1.20 -0.28
N ASN A 54 9.01 -0.79 -1.26
CA ASN A 54 9.41 0.25 -2.20
C ASN A 54 9.01 1.66 -1.75
N GLY A 55 8.44 1.81 -0.57
CA GLY A 55 8.15 3.10 0.03
C GLY A 55 6.96 3.85 -0.54
N ILE A 56 6.12 3.20 -1.34
CA ILE A 56 4.96 3.86 -1.95
C ILE A 56 3.83 4.05 -0.95
N ILE A 57 3.49 2.96 -0.25
CA ILE A 57 2.47 2.94 0.80
C ILE A 57 3.12 2.28 2.00
N GLN A 58 3.05 2.92 3.16
CA GLN A 58 3.76 2.47 4.35
C GLN A 58 3.04 1.35 5.08
N GLY A 59 1.78 1.14 4.77
CA GLY A 59 1.06 -0.02 5.29
C GLY A 59 -0.40 -0.05 4.90
N PHE A 60 -0.92 -1.27 4.90
CA PHE A 60 -2.35 -1.56 4.81
C PHE A 60 -2.74 -2.10 6.19
N TRP A 61 -3.48 -1.32 6.96
CA TRP A 61 -3.77 -1.61 8.36
C TRP A 61 -5.24 -1.94 8.56
N SER A 62 -5.50 -3.03 9.28
CA SER A 62 -6.85 -3.37 9.73
C SER A 62 -6.95 -3.10 11.23
N ILE A 63 -8.03 -2.44 11.63
CA ILE A 63 -8.30 -2.13 13.03
C ILE A 63 -9.34 -3.07 13.64
N ASN A 64 -9.73 -4.12 12.92
CA ASN A 64 -10.69 -5.09 13.41
C ASN A 64 -9.96 -6.38 13.81
N PRO A 65 -9.89 -6.68 15.13
CA PRO A 65 -9.20 -7.89 15.60
C PRO A 65 -9.97 -9.17 15.30
N LYS A 66 -11.27 -9.07 14.99
CA LYS A 66 -12.12 -10.25 14.74
C LYS A 66 -12.28 -10.45 13.24
N PRO A 67 -12.05 -11.68 12.76
CA PRO A 67 -12.26 -11.96 11.35
C PRO A 67 -13.75 -11.92 11.00
N LEU A 68 -14.04 -11.53 9.77
CA LEU A 68 -15.41 -11.56 9.25
C LEU A 68 -15.82 -12.97 8.89
N ASP A 69 -14.87 -13.84 8.57
CA ASP A 69 -15.08 -15.24 8.35
C ASP A 69 -13.79 -16.01 8.69
N ASP A 70 -13.86 -17.32 8.63
CA ASP A 70 -12.82 -18.20 9.14
C ASP A 70 -12.18 -19.04 8.04
N ASN A 71 -12.08 -18.55 6.82
CA ASN A 71 -11.52 -19.32 5.70
C ASN A 71 -10.02 -19.15 5.54
N GLY A 72 -9.30 -18.87 6.62
CA GLY A 72 -7.85 -18.87 6.63
C GLY A 72 -7.19 -17.61 6.08
N GLU A 73 -7.97 -16.61 5.76
CA GLU A 73 -7.45 -15.34 5.23
C GLU A 73 -7.28 -14.28 6.32
N ASN A 74 -7.54 -14.65 7.57
CA ASN A 74 -7.44 -13.74 8.71
C ASN A 74 -6.03 -13.78 9.32
N ILE A 75 -5.06 -13.31 8.60
CA ILE A 75 -3.68 -13.27 9.06
C ILE A 75 -3.43 -12.04 9.92
N LYS A 76 -2.46 -12.15 10.81
CA LYS A 76 -2.00 -11.03 11.63
C LYS A 76 -1.21 -10.02 10.79
N SER A 77 -0.36 -10.50 9.92
CA SER A 77 0.43 -9.67 9.02
C SER A 77 0.91 -10.49 7.82
N THR A 78 1.25 -9.80 6.75
CA THR A 78 1.98 -10.40 5.63
C THR A 78 3.46 -10.54 6.01
N PRO A 79 4.23 -11.40 5.29
CA PRO A 79 5.64 -11.66 5.64
C PRO A 79 6.51 -10.42 5.83
N PHE A 80 6.30 -9.38 5.05
CA PHE A 80 7.08 -8.13 5.14
C PHE A 80 6.27 -6.98 5.73
N ILE A 81 5.16 -7.31 6.41
CA ILE A 81 4.33 -6.36 7.15
C ILE A 81 3.74 -5.25 6.26
N GLY A 82 3.49 -5.55 5.00
CA GLY A 82 2.72 -4.66 4.12
C GLY A 82 1.28 -4.53 4.60
N PHE A 83 0.73 -5.63 5.09
CA PHE A 83 -0.54 -5.65 5.81
C PHE A 83 -0.29 -5.99 7.27
N TYR A 84 -0.99 -5.31 8.18
CA TYR A 84 -0.93 -5.60 9.61
C TYR A 84 -2.32 -5.42 10.24
N ARG A 85 -2.70 -6.38 11.07
CA ARG A 85 -3.96 -6.31 11.84
C ARG A 85 -3.64 -5.90 13.27
N PHE A 86 -4.24 -4.81 13.73
CA PHE A 86 -4.09 -4.36 15.11
C PHE A 86 -5.19 -4.95 15.97
N ASP A 87 -4.80 -5.67 16.99
CA ASP A 87 -5.72 -6.31 17.92
C ASP A 87 -6.00 -5.44 19.14
N THR A 88 -5.15 -4.46 19.41
CA THR A 88 -5.29 -3.52 20.53
C THR A 88 -4.98 -2.10 20.10
N TYR A 89 -5.53 -1.14 20.82
CA TYR A 89 -5.22 0.26 20.63
C TYR A 89 -3.73 0.55 20.82
N GLU A 90 -3.08 -0.12 21.78
CA GLU A 90 -1.65 0.05 22.03
C GLU A 90 -0.78 -0.32 20.83
N GLU A 91 -1.11 -1.39 20.15
CA GLU A 91 -0.40 -1.78 18.93
C GLU A 91 -0.50 -0.69 17.86
N LEU A 92 -1.71 -0.18 17.66
CA LEU A 92 -1.96 0.88 16.69
C LEU A 92 -1.17 2.14 17.06
N ARG A 93 -1.24 2.54 18.33
CA ARG A 93 -0.56 3.72 18.82
C ARG A 93 0.96 3.64 18.63
N LYS A 94 1.55 2.51 19.00
CA LYS A 94 2.99 2.27 18.84
C LYS A 94 3.44 2.36 17.40
N ASN A 95 2.69 1.70 16.52
CA ASN A 95 3.05 1.69 15.09
C ASN A 95 2.87 3.06 14.45
N ALA A 96 1.83 3.79 14.82
CA ALA A 96 1.61 5.15 14.33
C ALA A 96 2.72 6.09 14.78
N ILE A 97 3.10 6.02 16.05
CA ILE A 97 4.19 6.86 16.60
C ILE A 97 5.51 6.53 15.90
N ASN A 98 5.83 5.26 15.75
CA ASN A 98 7.05 4.83 15.07
C ASN A 98 7.10 5.33 13.63
N LEU A 99 5.99 5.25 12.92
CA LEU A 99 5.89 5.72 11.56
C LEU A 99 6.16 7.23 11.45
N LEU A 100 5.62 8.00 12.39
CA LEU A 100 5.79 9.47 12.41
C LEU A 100 7.19 9.89 12.82
N LYS A 101 7.92 9.06 13.56
CA LYS A 101 9.29 9.35 13.99
C LYS A 101 10.32 9.07 12.91
N GLU A 102 9.98 8.29 11.92
CA GLU A 102 10.93 7.92 10.87
C GLU A 102 11.07 9.06 9.85
N GLU A 103 12.28 9.60 9.77
CA GLU A 103 12.63 10.50 8.69
C GLU A 103 13.01 9.65 7.49
N ARG A 104 12.12 9.57 6.50
CA ARG A 104 12.37 8.79 5.30
C ARG A 104 12.08 9.59 4.04
N GLU A 105 12.89 9.34 3.05
CA GLU A 105 12.50 9.62 1.68
C GLU A 105 11.79 8.38 1.17
N PHE A 106 10.46 8.42 1.13
CA PHE A 106 9.70 7.34 0.53
C PHE A 106 10.06 7.32 -0.96
N PHE A 107 10.12 6.20 -1.57
CA PHE A 107 10.67 5.93 -2.88
C PHE A 107 12.19 5.69 -2.94
N SER A 108 12.91 5.87 -1.83
CA SER A 108 14.37 5.74 -1.84
C SER A 108 14.86 4.32 -2.20
N SER A 109 14.02 3.33 -1.94
CA SER A 109 14.35 1.92 -2.22
C SER A 109 13.86 1.44 -3.59
N MET A 110 13.22 2.32 -4.35
CA MET A 110 12.67 1.98 -5.65
C MET A 110 13.68 2.19 -6.79
N GLN A 111 13.21 2.09 -7.99
CA GLN A 111 13.94 2.41 -9.20
C GLN A 111 14.52 3.82 -9.13
N THR A 112 15.43 4.16 -10.03
CA THR A 112 15.92 5.54 -10.15
C THR A 112 14.73 6.50 -10.25
N ARG A 113 14.90 7.74 -9.80
CA ARG A 113 13.86 8.76 -9.90
C ARG A 113 13.35 8.92 -11.33
N LYS A 114 14.27 8.84 -12.28
CA LYS A 114 13.92 8.93 -13.70
C LYS A 114 12.99 7.78 -14.12
N ARG A 115 13.37 6.54 -13.78
CA ARG A 115 12.55 5.37 -14.15
C ARG A 115 11.22 5.37 -13.43
N LEU A 116 11.22 5.71 -12.15
CA LEU A 116 9.97 5.83 -11.38
C LEU A 116 9.04 6.87 -12.00
N GLY A 117 9.58 8.03 -12.38
CA GLY A 117 8.80 9.08 -13.04
C GLY A 117 8.18 8.61 -14.35
N GLU A 118 8.93 7.85 -15.15
CA GLU A 118 8.42 7.26 -16.40
C GLU A 118 7.27 6.30 -16.13
N ILE A 119 7.42 5.41 -15.15
CA ILE A 119 6.39 4.44 -14.77
C ILE A 119 5.12 5.16 -14.33
N ILE A 120 5.26 6.18 -13.50
CA ILE A 120 4.12 6.94 -12.98
C ILE A 120 3.42 7.70 -14.12
N GLU A 121 4.17 8.32 -15.01
CA GLU A 121 3.58 9.00 -16.15
C GLU A 121 2.74 8.06 -17.02
N ILE A 122 3.29 6.90 -17.31
CA ILE A 122 2.58 5.88 -18.09
C ILE A 122 1.31 5.44 -17.37
N ALA A 123 1.43 5.10 -16.08
CA ALA A 123 0.29 4.66 -15.28
C ALA A 123 -0.77 5.75 -15.16
N ASN A 124 -0.35 7.01 -15.03
CA ASN A 124 -1.27 8.12 -14.83
C ASN A 124 -2.11 8.46 -16.07
N LYS A 125 -1.75 7.94 -17.23
CA LYS A 125 -2.54 8.11 -18.46
C LYS A 125 -3.81 7.27 -18.46
N GLU A 126 -3.91 6.27 -17.59
CA GLU A 126 -5.10 5.44 -17.49
C GLU A 126 -6.27 6.27 -16.93
N PRO A 127 -7.52 5.98 -17.38
CA PRO A 127 -8.66 6.85 -17.06
C PRO A 127 -9.20 6.72 -15.65
N THR A 128 -8.96 5.62 -14.97
CA THR A 128 -9.50 5.37 -13.63
C THR A 128 -8.38 5.10 -12.63
N TYR A 129 -8.65 5.28 -11.34
CA TYR A 129 -7.68 4.95 -10.31
C TYR A 129 -7.32 3.47 -10.29
N GLU A 130 -8.31 2.60 -10.56
CA GLU A 130 -8.08 1.16 -10.64
C GLU A 130 -7.12 0.81 -11.78
N ALA A 131 -7.33 1.38 -12.95
CA ALA A 131 -6.48 1.16 -14.11
C ALA A 131 -5.08 1.73 -13.89
N LYS A 132 -4.96 2.88 -13.25
CA LYS A 132 -3.67 3.47 -12.87
C LYS A 132 -2.89 2.54 -11.95
N ALA A 133 -3.55 1.99 -10.93
CA ALA A 133 -2.93 1.07 -10.00
C ALA A 133 -2.48 -0.20 -10.69
N HIS A 134 -3.32 -0.78 -11.55
CA HIS A 134 -2.97 -1.97 -12.33
C HIS A 134 -1.73 -1.73 -13.19
N LYS A 135 -1.73 -0.64 -13.92
CA LYS A 135 -0.62 -0.31 -14.82
C LYS A 135 0.66 -0.07 -14.05
N PHE A 136 0.58 0.63 -12.93
CA PHE A 136 1.73 0.88 -12.07
C PHE A 136 2.34 -0.41 -11.55
N LEU A 137 1.52 -1.30 -11.02
CA LEU A 137 1.97 -2.59 -10.49
C LEU A 137 2.58 -3.48 -11.58
N GLU A 138 1.99 -3.48 -12.76
CA GLU A 138 2.51 -4.20 -13.91
C GLU A 138 3.90 -3.70 -14.30
N LEU A 139 4.08 -2.39 -14.38
CA LEU A 139 5.35 -1.78 -14.76
C LEU A 139 6.43 -2.01 -13.71
N LEU A 140 6.07 -1.97 -12.42
CA LEU A 140 6.99 -2.31 -11.34
C LEU A 140 7.48 -3.74 -11.43
N ARG A 141 6.57 -4.67 -11.76
CA ARG A 141 6.93 -6.08 -11.90
C ARG A 141 7.93 -6.28 -13.03
N GLN A 142 7.73 -5.60 -14.15
CA GLN A 142 8.62 -5.68 -15.30
C GLN A 142 10.02 -5.16 -15.00
N THR A 143 10.13 -4.14 -14.15
CA THR A 143 11.43 -3.52 -13.84
C THR A 143 12.16 -4.20 -12.70
N LYS A 144 11.56 -5.20 -12.07
CA LYS A 144 12.15 -5.93 -10.96
C LYS A 144 13.16 -6.99 -11.40
N GLU A 145 13.19 -7.29 -12.68
CA GLU A 145 14.11 -8.28 -13.26
C GLU A 145 15.43 -7.70 -13.72
#